data_17cbb20d9cf019678a54d9459c6fa53e
#
_entry.id   17cbb20d9cf019678a54d9459c6fa53e
#
_cell.length_a   1.000
_cell.length_b   1.000
_cell.length_c   1.000
_cell.angle_alpha   90.00
_cell.angle_beta   90.00
_cell.angle_gamma   90.00
#
_symmetry.space_group_name_H-M   'P 1'
#
loop_
_entity.id
_entity.type
_entity.pdbx_description
1 polymer ?
#
loop_
_entity_poly.entity_id
_entity_poly.type
_entity_poly.pdbx_seq_one_letter_code
_entity_poly.pdbx_strand_id
1 'polypeptide(L)'
;MSYTSFDNIGLVKVLSFFQTHDSEYLSGQDLSDVLKISRVAVWKHIKKIQTLGYKIESKQKLGYRLVSDTEKLLPWEITRELKTKVIGKRVYYFEEIDSTQNFAQQIASDKKEDGTIIIAEKQTSGRGRRDRIWASPKGGMWFSLIIHPKFDVSSSTLVPIAGAVALSKSIRSIL
;
A
#
# COMPACT_ATOMS: atom_id res chain seq x y z
N MET A 1 -9.55 -11.15 -9.36
CA MET A 1 -9.13 -9.77 -9.05
C MET A 1 -7.63 -9.73 -8.83
N SER A 2 -6.92 -8.76 -9.40
CA SER A 2 -5.47 -8.61 -9.22
C SER A 2 -5.25 -7.56 -8.11
N TYR A 3 -4.52 -7.93 -7.09
CA TYR A 3 -4.10 -7.01 -6.02
C TYR A 3 -2.57 -6.99 -5.93
N THR A 4 -2.03 -5.92 -5.35
CA THR A 4 -0.62 -5.82 -5.01
C THR A 4 -0.48 -6.08 -3.51
N SER A 5 0.38 -7.04 -3.16
CA SER A 5 0.75 -7.37 -1.79
C SER A 5 2.27 -7.31 -1.64
N PHE A 6 2.78 -7.57 -0.43
CA PHE A 6 4.22 -7.60 -0.15
C PHE A 6 5.00 -8.72 -0.86
N ASP A 7 4.35 -9.59 -1.64
CA ASP A 7 4.97 -10.81 -2.20
C ASP A 7 6.09 -10.51 -3.21
N ASN A 8 6.27 -9.26 -3.61
CA ASN A 8 7.34 -8.87 -4.54
C ASN A 8 8.58 -8.33 -3.81
N ILE A 9 9.16 -9.16 -2.93
CA ILE A 9 10.34 -8.82 -2.11
C ILE A 9 11.48 -8.25 -2.97
N GLY A 10 11.71 -8.78 -4.17
CA GLY A 10 12.76 -8.30 -5.06
C GLY A 10 12.54 -6.86 -5.53
N LEU A 11 11.29 -6.53 -5.88
CA LEU A 11 10.92 -5.16 -6.28
C LEU A 11 11.11 -4.18 -5.13
N VAL A 12 10.63 -4.53 -3.93
CA VAL A 12 10.74 -3.67 -2.73
C VAL A 12 12.21 -3.43 -2.40
N LYS A 13 13.08 -4.43 -2.51
CA LYS A 13 14.53 -4.27 -2.29
C LYS A 13 15.15 -3.29 -3.30
N VAL A 14 14.80 -3.42 -4.61
CA VAL A 14 15.29 -2.48 -5.64
C VAL A 14 14.82 -1.06 -5.33
N LEU A 15 13.56 -0.88 -4.97
CA LEU A 15 13.00 0.42 -4.63
C LEU A 15 13.67 1.03 -3.39
N SER A 16 13.80 0.26 -2.31
CA SER A 16 14.47 0.72 -1.08
C SER A 16 15.92 1.16 -1.35
N PHE A 17 16.61 0.46 -2.26
CA PHE A 17 17.96 0.84 -2.62
C PHE A 17 18.00 2.19 -3.33
N PHE A 18 17.06 2.47 -4.22
CA PHE A 18 16.92 3.81 -4.81
C PHE A 18 16.59 4.89 -3.76
N GLN A 19 15.70 4.60 -2.83
CA GLN A 19 15.27 5.55 -1.80
C GLN A 19 16.38 5.86 -0.79
N THR A 20 17.31 4.93 -0.56
CA THR A 20 18.49 5.17 0.32
C THR A 20 19.63 5.90 -0.38
N HIS A 21 19.62 5.97 -1.72
CA HIS A 21 20.62 6.67 -2.55
C HIS A 21 19.91 7.79 -3.33
N ASP A 22 19.26 8.67 -2.59
CA ASP A 22 18.46 9.75 -3.16
C ASP A 22 19.28 10.59 -4.14
N SER A 23 18.69 10.84 -5.31
CA SER A 23 19.25 11.65 -6.38
C SER A 23 20.49 11.10 -7.08
N GLU A 24 21.00 9.92 -6.70
CA GLU A 24 22.17 9.31 -7.33
C GLU A 24 21.81 8.40 -8.52
N TYR A 25 22.71 8.34 -9.51
CA TYR A 25 22.60 7.35 -10.58
C TYR A 25 23.22 6.04 -10.13
N LEU A 26 22.44 4.97 -10.15
CA LEU A 26 22.85 3.63 -9.78
C LEU A 26 22.99 2.79 -11.04
N SER A 27 24.15 2.18 -11.27
CA SER A 27 24.34 1.32 -12.42
C SER A 27 23.53 0.03 -12.27
N GLY A 28 23.07 -0.52 -13.39
CA GLY A 28 22.39 -1.83 -13.35
C GLY A 28 23.29 -2.96 -12.88
N GLN A 29 24.64 -2.78 -12.95
CA GLN A 29 25.61 -3.73 -12.42
C GLN A 29 25.67 -3.64 -10.90
N ASP A 30 25.80 -2.44 -10.32
CA ASP A 30 25.85 -2.26 -8.86
C ASP A 30 24.57 -2.79 -8.20
N LEU A 31 23.39 -2.49 -8.78
CA LEU A 31 22.13 -3.05 -8.33
C LEU A 31 22.10 -4.58 -8.39
N SER A 32 22.64 -5.17 -9.46
CA SER A 32 22.74 -6.63 -9.64
C SER A 32 23.63 -7.25 -8.55
N ASP A 33 24.79 -6.65 -8.28
CA ASP A 33 25.80 -7.16 -7.35
C ASP A 33 25.32 -7.04 -5.89
N VAL A 34 24.76 -5.89 -5.50
CA VAL A 34 24.27 -5.65 -4.15
C VAL A 34 23.05 -6.50 -3.84
N LEU A 35 22.11 -6.59 -4.78
CA LEU A 35 20.86 -7.31 -4.57
C LEU A 35 20.96 -8.82 -4.86
N LYS A 36 22.11 -9.27 -5.40
CA LYS A 36 22.38 -10.67 -5.80
C LYS A 36 21.32 -11.23 -6.76
N ILE A 37 20.93 -10.41 -7.73
CA ILE A 37 19.98 -10.77 -8.80
C ILE A 37 20.59 -10.41 -10.16
N SER A 38 20.11 -11.04 -11.24
CA SER A 38 20.62 -10.73 -12.57
C SER A 38 20.27 -9.31 -13.03
N ARG A 39 21.07 -8.70 -13.89
CA ARG A 39 20.79 -7.40 -14.53
C ARG A 39 19.44 -7.38 -15.24
N VAL A 40 19.04 -8.51 -15.83
CA VAL A 40 17.72 -8.66 -16.46
C VAL A 40 16.61 -8.57 -15.42
N ALA A 41 16.80 -9.18 -14.23
CA ALA A 41 15.85 -9.08 -13.13
C ALA A 41 15.77 -7.63 -12.60
N VAL A 42 16.89 -6.95 -12.43
CA VAL A 42 16.94 -5.51 -12.08
C VAL A 42 16.11 -4.70 -13.06
N TRP A 43 16.33 -4.87 -14.36
CA TRP A 43 15.58 -4.15 -15.39
C TRP A 43 14.07 -4.42 -15.31
N LYS A 44 13.67 -5.69 -15.13
CA LYS A 44 12.25 -6.08 -14.97
C LYS A 44 11.63 -5.40 -13.73
N HIS A 45 12.35 -5.36 -12.60
CA HIS A 45 11.86 -4.67 -11.41
C HIS A 45 11.72 -3.16 -11.64
N ILE A 46 12.72 -2.52 -12.26
CA ILE A 46 12.64 -1.09 -12.60
C ILE A 46 11.43 -0.80 -13.49
N LYS A 47 11.20 -1.61 -14.54
CA LYS A 47 10.01 -1.46 -15.39
C LYS A 47 8.72 -1.60 -14.59
N LYS A 48 8.65 -2.58 -13.69
CA LYS A 48 7.49 -2.77 -12.82
C LYS A 48 7.29 -1.58 -11.87
N ILE A 49 8.36 -1.06 -11.25
CA ILE A 49 8.33 0.12 -10.39
C ILE A 49 7.78 1.32 -11.15
N GLN A 50 8.24 1.54 -12.40
CA GLN A 50 7.70 2.61 -13.26
C GLN A 50 6.19 2.45 -13.52
N THR A 51 5.69 1.22 -13.73
CA THR A 51 4.22 0.99 -13.91
C THR A 51 3.42 1.26 -12.63
N LEU A 52 4.07 1.24 -11.47
CA LEU A 52 3.46 1.56 -10.18
C LEU A 52 3.44 3.08 -9.89
N GLY A 53 3.92 3.90 -10.82
CA GLY A 53 3.83 5.36 -10.74
C GLY A 53 5.10 6.06 -10.27
N TYR A 54 6.16 5.33 -9.94
CA TYR A 54 7.46 5.95 -9.63
C TYR A 54 8.12 6.49 -10.90
N LYS A 55 8.74 7.64 -10.79
CA LYS A 55 9.52 8.22 -11.88
C LYS A 55 10.97 7.81 -11.75
N ILE A 56 11.41 6.85 -12.59
CA ILE A 56 12.80 6.44 -12.71
C ILE A 56 13.29 6.84 -14.09
N GLU A 57 14.30 7.68 -14.13
CA GLU A 57 15.01 8.02 -15.36
C GLU A 57 16.19 7.08 -15.59
N SER A 58 16.54 6.88 -16.86
CA SER A 58 17.72 6.14 -17.27
C SER A 58 18.64 7.01 -18.08
N LYS A 59 19.94 6.98 -17.77
CA LYS A 59 20.97 7.72 -18.53
C LYS A 59 22.05 6.75 -18.97
N GLN A 60 22.39 6.82 -20.26
CA GLN A 60 23.41 5.94 -20.83
C GLN A 60 24.73 6.10 -20.07
N LYS A 61 25.40 5.00 -19.80
CA LYS A 61 26.66 4.87 -19.02
C LYS A 61 26.56 5.21 -17.53
N LEU A 62 25.51 5.88 -17.06
CA LEU A 62 25.35 6.23 -15.64
C LEU A 62 24.39 5.25 -14.91
N GLY A 63 23.34 4.77 -15.59
CA GLY A 63 22.37 3.86 -15.00
C GLY A 63 21.00 4.48 -14.77
N TYR A 64 20.42 4.25 -13.61
CA TYR A 64 19.06 4.61 -13.24
C TYR A 64 19.05 5.50 -12.02
N ARG A 65 18.10 6.45 -11.96
CA ARG A 65 17.89 7.34 -10.82
C ARG A 65 16.41 7.46 -10.52
N LEU A 66 16.03 7.35 -9.25
CA LEU A 66 14.69 7.69 -8.80
C LEU A 66 14.54 9.22 -8.78
N VAL A 67 13.53 9.73 -9.48
CA VAL A 67 13.24 11.17 -9.60
C VAL A 67 12.12 11.58 -8.67
N SER A 68 11.09 10.74 -8.55
CA SER A 68 10.00 10.96 -7.59
C SER A 68 9.33 9.65 -7.21
N ASP A 69 8.85 9.61 -5.98
CA ASP A 69 7.99 8.55 -5.46
C ASP A 69 6.63 8.54 -6.17
N THR A 70 5.84 7.52 -5.87
CA THR A 70 4.47 7.37 -6.37
C THR A 70 3.49 8.08 -5.45
N GLU A 71 2.37 8.55 -6.03
CA GLU A 71 1.21 9.04 -5.25
C GLU A 71 0.27 7.90 -4.84
N LYS A 72 0.53 6.66 -5.28
CA LYS A 72 -0.30 5.49 -4.95
C LYS A 72 -0.02 5.01 -3.53
N LEU A 73 -1.09 4.61 -2.85
CA LEU A 73 -1.03 4.07 -1.50
C LEU A 73 -0.60 2.59 -1.49
N LEU A 74 0.57 2.30 -2.05
CA LEU A 74 1.11 0.96 -2.16
C LEU A 74 1.46 0.38 -0.77
N PRO A 75 1.39 -0.96 -0.59
CA PRO A 75 1.60 -1.58 0.71
C PRO A 75 2.89 -1.16 1.41
N TRP A 76 4.00 -1.10 0.70
CA TRP A 76 5.31 -0.72 1.26
C TRP A 76 5.42 0.77 1.57
N GLU A 77 4.71 1.65 0.84
CA GLU A 77 4.66 3.08 1.17
C GLU A 77 3.89 3.30 2.47
N ILE A 78 2.75 2.61 2.64
CA ILE A 78 1.96 2.68 3.88
C ILE A 78 2.76 2.18 5.06
N THR A 79 3.46 1.05 4.92
CA THR A 79 4.11 0.38 6.06
C THR A 79 5.47 0.93 6.41
N ARG A 80 6.11 1.68 5.53
CA ARG A 80 7.44 2.28 5.75
C ARG A 80 7.52 3.10 7.04
N GLU A 81 6.50 3.86 7.34
CA GLU A 81 6.43 4.76 8.49
C GLU A 81 5.62 4.19 9.67
N LEU A 82 4.98 3.01 9.47
CA LEU A 82 4.13 2.45 10.51
C LEU A 82 4.94 1.93 11.70
N LYS A 83 4.59 2.41 12.89
CA LYS A 83 5.12 1.93 14.18
C LYS A 83 4.14 1.02 14.92
N THR A 84 3.05 0.62 14.28
CA THR A 84 1.99 -0.19 14.87
C THR A 84 2.40 -1.67 14.98
N LYS A 85 1.87 -2.36 16.00
CA LYS A 85 2.16 -3.80 16.22
C LYS A 85 1.16 -4.72 15.51
N VAL A 86 -0.03 -4.25 15.22
CA VAL A 86 -1.14 -5.04 14.67
C VAL A 86 -1.64 -4.43 13.38
N ILE A 87 -2.12 -3.19 13.42
CA ILE A 87 -2.71 -2.51 12.27
C ILE A 87 -1.65 -2.29 11.17
N GLY A 88 -1.98 -2.68 9.94
CA GLY A 88 -1.10 -2.51 8.78
C GLY A 88 -0.04 -3.60 8.59
N LYS A 89 -0.04 -4.69 9.39
CA LYS A 89 0.84 -5.85 9.14
C LYS A 89 0.62 -6.46 7.76
N ARG A 90 -0.60 -6.40 7.27
CA ARG A 90 -0.99 -6.79 5.92
C ARG A 90 -1.73 -5.65 5.27
N VAL A 91 -1.39 -5.38 4.03
CA VAL A 91 -2.04 -4.37 3.21
C VAL A 91 -2.31 -4.96 1.84
N TYR A 92 -3.57 -4.97 1.45
CA TYR A 92 -4.02 -5.31 0.11
C TYR A 92 -4.35 -4.02 -0.64
N TYR A 93 -3.66 -3.80 -1.74
CA TYR A 93 -3.86 -2.62 -2.58
C TYR A 93 -4.52 -3.02 -3.90
N PHE A 94 -5.53 -2.25 -4.30
CA PHE A 94 -6.25 -2.40 -5.56
C PHE A 94 -6.26 -1.07 -6.32
N GLU A 95 -5.99 -1.09 -7.60
CA GLU A 95 -6.25 0.08 -8.46
C GLU A 95 -7.76 0.29 -8.61
N GLU A 96 -8.53 -0.80 -8.76
CA GLU A 96 -9.98 -0.79 -8.82
C GLU A 96 -10.52 -2.09 -8.20
N ILE A 97 -11.56 -1.98 -7.40
CA ILE A 97 -12.31 -3.09 -6.80
C ILE A 97 -13.80 -2.74 -6.76
N ASP A 98 -14.66 -3.74 -6.59
CA ASP A 98 -16.08 -3.51 -6.31
C ASP A 98 -16.25 -2.76 -4.98
N SER A 99 -15.75 -3.32 -3.88
CA SER A 99 -15.79 -2.72 -2.56
C SER A 99 -14.68 -3.29 -1.67
N THR A 100 -13.91 -2.41 -1.02
CA THR A 100 -12.94 -2.80 0.01
C THR A 100 -13.61 -3.54 1.16
N GLN A 101 -14.85 -3.17 1.50
CA GLN A 101 -15.62 -3.82 2.55
C GLN A 101 -16.05 -5.24 2.16
N ASN A 102 -16.46 -5.47 0.91
CA ASN A 102 -16.80 -6.81 0.43
C ASN A 102 -15.58 -7.73 0.51
N PHE A 103 -14.43 -7.27 0.06
CA PHE A 103 -13.19 -8.04 0.15
C PHE A 103 -12.79 -8.30 1.60
N ALA A 104 -12.88 -7.27 2.47
CA ALA A 104 -12.62 -7.45 3.89
C ALA A 104 -13.51 -8.53 4.51
N GLN A 105 -14.81 -8.54 4.21
CA GLN A 105 -15.74 -9.55 4.72
C GLN A 105 -15.39 -10.96 4.26
N GLN A 106 -14.89 -11.14 3.03
CA GLN A 106 -14.51 -12.46 2.52
C GLN A 106 -13.33 -13.08 3.28
N ILE A 107 -12.38 -12.26 3.75
CA ILE A 107 -11.16 -12.74 4.43
C ILE A 107 -11.22 -12.59 5.95
N ALA A 108 -12.19 -11.85 6.49
CA ALA A 108 -12.26 -11.51 7.92
C ALA A 108 -12.43 -12.71 8.86
N SER A 109 -12.86 -13.88 8.37
CA SER A 109 -12.99 -15.09 9.19
C SER A 109 -11.63 -15.66 9.63
N ASP A 110 -10.56 -15.41 8.90
CA ASP A 110 -9.21 -15.81 9.32
C ASP A 110 -8.66 -14.82 10.36
N LYS A 111 -8.43 -15.31 11.58
CA LYS A 111 -7.83 -14.51 12.67
C LYS A 111 -6.45 -13.95 12.32
N LYS A 112 -5.77 -14.49 11.32
CA LYS A 112 -4.49 -13.96 10.82
C LYS A 112 -4.66 -12.61 10.13
N GLU A 113 -5.89 -12.28 9.72
CA GLU A 113 -6.21 -11.02 9.06
C GLU A 113 -6.49 -9.87 10.05
N ASP A 114 -6.30 -10.07 11.37
CA ASP A 114 -6.41 -8.99 12.36
C ASP A 114 -5.41 -7.87 12.07
N GLY A 115 -5.92 -6.66 11.96
CA GLY A 115 -5.14 -5.46 11.61
C GLY A 115 -4.88 -5.29 10.10
N THR A 116 -5.47 -6.13 9.25
CA THR A 116 -5.31 -6.01 7.79
C THR A 116 -6.01 -4.77 7.25
N ILE A 117 -5.31 -4.05 6.38
CA ILE A 117 -5.84 -2.91 5.64
C ILE A 117 -6.11 -3.33 4.20
N ILE A 118 -7.30 -3.05 3.70
CA ILE A 118 -7.68 -3.17 2.30
C ILE A 118 -7.87 -1.76 1.77
N ILE A 119 -7.12 -1.38 0.75
CA ILE A 119 -7.17 -0.03 0.19
C ILE A 119 -7.35 -0.08 -1.32
N ALA A 120 -8.08 0.89 -1.86
CA ALA A 120 -8.33 1.01 -3.28
C ALA A 120 -8.26 2.46 -3.76
N GLU A 121 -7.78 2.67 -4.98
CA GLU A 121 -7.82 3.97 -5.66
C GLU A 121 -9.25 4.33 -6.11
N LYS A 122 -10.06 3.28 -6.43
CA LYS A 122 -11.44 3.42 -6.89
C LYS A 122 -12.28 2.23 -6.46
N GLN A 123 -13.53 2.48 -6.10
CA GLN A 123 -14.53 1.43 -5.93
C GLN A 123 -15.66 1.58 -6.95
N THR A 124 -16.08 0.47 -7.57
CA THR A 124 -17.21 0.45 -8.53
C THR A 124 -18.55 0.30 -7.85
N SER A 125 -18.57 -0.26 -6.63
CA SER A 125 -19.77 -0.54 -5.84
C SER A 125 -19.52 -0.25 -4.36
N GLY A 126 -18.98 0.94 -4.06
CA GLY A 126 -18.74 1.38 -2.68
C GLY A 126 -20.04 1.32 -1.86
N ARG A 127 -19.97 0.80 -0.63
CA ARG A 127 -21.14 0.55 0.23
C ARG A 127 -21.27 1.58 1.32
N GLY A 128 -22.41 2.22 1.36
CA GLY A 128 -22.89 3.02 2.49
C GLY A 128 -23.77 2.21 3.44
N ARG A 129 -24.28 2.85 4.46
CA ARG A 129 -25.28 2.26 5.39
C ARG A 129 -26.65 2.15 4.70
N ARG A 130 -27.42 1.12 5.08
CA ARG A 130 -28.79 0.87 4.56
C ARG A 130 -28.78 0.72 3.03
N ASP A 131 -27.85 -0.08 2.51
CA ASP A 131 -27.71 -0.42 1.09
C ASP A 131 -27.55 0.79 0.13
N ARG A 132 -27.18 1.94 0.67
CA ARG A 132 -26.85 3.11 -0.15
C ARG A 132 -25.53 2.89 -0.89
N ILE A 133 -25.47 3.37 -2.12
CA ILE A 133 -24.23 3.39 -2.89
C ILE A 133 -23.36 4.55 -2.41
N TRP A 134 -22.09 4.27 -2.20
CA TRP A 134 -21.09 5.28 -1.89
C TRP A 134 -20.19 5.52 -3.09
N ALA A 135 -20.29 6.69 -3.68
CA ALA A 135 -19.42 7.08 -4.80
C ALA A 135 -17.97 7.12 -4.35
N SER A 136 -17.11 6.36 -5.02
CA SER A 136 -15.71 6.19 -4.64
C SER A 136 -14.80 6.34 -5.88
N PRO A 137 -14.76 7.54 -6.50
CA PRO A 137 -13.89 7.81 -7.65
C PRO A 137 -12.42 7.83 -7.24
N LYS A 138 -11.52 7.78 -8.22
CA LYS A 138 -10.09 7.97 -8.01
C LYS A 138 -9.83 9.36 -7.39
N GLY A 139 -8.82 9.43 -6.49
CA GLY A 139 -8.44 10.64 -5.76
C GLY A 139 -8.98 10.71 -4.33
N GLY A 140 -9.79 9.74 -3.92
CA GLY A 140 -10.17 9.54 -2.52
C GLY A 140 -9.33 8.45 -1.85
N MET A 141 -9.35 8.41 -0.52
CA MET A 141 -8.74 7.34 0.27
C MET A 141 -9.83 6.36 0.70
N TRP A 142 -9.99 5.28 -0.07
CA TRP A 142 -11.00 4.26 0.16
C TRP A 142 -10.35 3.05 0.81
N PHE A 143 -10.66 2.79 2.08
CA PHE A 143 -10.07 1.65 2.77
C PHE A 143 -11.04 0.98 3.75
N SER A 144 -10.75 -0.27 4.06
CA SER A 144 -11.37 -1.05 5.13
C SER A 144 -10.29 -1.60 6.03
N LEU A 145 -10.57 -1.68 7.33
CA LEU A 145 -9.70 -2.24 8.34
C LEU A 145 -10.40 -3.42 9.01
N ILE A 146 -9.74 -4.57 9.04
CA ILE A 146 -10.21 -5.74 9.76
C ILE A 146 -9.67 -5.67 11.18
N ILE A 147 -10.55 -5.79 12.16
CA ILE A 147 -10.21 -5.83 13.58
C ILE A 147 -10.91 -7.02 14.22
N HIS A 148 -10.17 -7.83 14.98
CA HIS A 148 -10.70 -8.88 15.85
C HIS A 148 -10.56 -8.44 17.32
N PRO A 149 -11.53 -7.65 17.83
CA PRO A 149 -11.42 -7.12 19.18
C PRO A 149 -11.48 -8.22 20.22
N LYS A 150 -10.70 -8.06 21.29
CA LYS A 150 -10.67 -8.98 22.45
C LYS A 150 -11.63 -8.55 23.56
N PHE A 151 -12.58 -7.66 23.26
CA PHE A 151 -13.57 -7.17 24.20
C PHE A 151 -14.97 -7.62 23.78
N ASP A 152 -15.95 -7.47 24.67
CA ASP A 152 -17.33 -7.90 24.44
C ASP A 152 -18.00 -7.13 23.29
N VAL A 153 -18.89 -7.81 22.59
CA VAL A 153 -19.68 -7.26 21.45
C VAL A 153 -20.41 -5.98 21.83
N SER A 154 -20.86 -5.85 23.09
CA SER A 154 -21.51 -4.63 23.61
C SER A 154 -20.64 -3.37 23.45
N SER A 155 -19.33 -3.51 23.45
CA SER A 155 -18.37 -2.42 23.28
C SER A 155 -17.99 -2.15 21.80
N SER A 156 -18.54 -2.91 20.86
CA SER A 156 -18.21 -2.78 19.42
C SER A 156 -18.57 -1.40 18.85
N THR A 157 -19.53 -0.70 19.41
CA THR A 157 -19.90 0.67 19.04
C THR A 157 -18.79 1.69 19.28
N LEU A 158 -17.82 1.39 20.15
CA LEU A 158 -16.66 2.25 20.41
C LEU A 158 -15.65 2.23 19.26
N VAL A 159 -15.60 1.16 18.46
CA VAL A 159 -14.62 1.01 17.37
C VAL A 159 -14.76 2.12 16.31
N PRO A 160 -15.95 2.40 15.75
CA PRO A 160 -16.11 3.51 14.82
C PRO A 160 -15.78 4.88 15.43
N ILE A 161 -16.09 5.08 16.71
CA ILE A 161 -15.78 6.32 17.42
C ILE A 161 -14.26 6.50 17.55
N ALA A 162 -13.57 5.45 17.98
CA ALA A 162 -12.10 5.46 18.06
C ALA A 162 -11.46 5.72 16.68
N GLY A 163 -12.00 5.11 15.63
CA GLY A 163 -11.58 5.34 14.25
C GLY A 163 -11.76 6.81 13.82
N ALA A 164 -12.92 7.39 14.12
CA ALA A 164 -13.20 8.79 13.80
C ALA A 164 -12.25 9.76 14.54
N VAL A 165 -11.98 9.49 15.82
CA VAL A 165 -11.03 10.27 16.62
C VAL A 165 -9.61 10.17 16.08
N ALA A 166 -9.16 8.94 15.73
CA ALA A 166 -7.85 8.71 15.14
C ALA A 166 -7.69 9.47 13.82
N LEU A 167 -8.68 9.37 12.93
CA LEU A 167 -8.70 10.07 11.64
C LEU A 167 -8.66 11.61 11.85
N SER A 168 -9.48 12.14 12.74
CA SER A 168 -9.50 13.57 13.06
C SER A 168 -8.14 14.07 13.56
N LYS A 169 -7.49 13.30 14.45
CA LYS A 169 -6.13 13.64 14.94
C LYS A 169 -5.10 13.61 13.82
N SER A 170 -5.15 12.60 12.95
CA SER A 170 -4.22 12.49 11.82
C SER A 170 -4.37 13.65 10.83
N ILE A 171 -5.59 14.04 10.50
CA ILE A 171 -5.85 15.19 9.61
C ILE A 171 -5.30 16.48 10.23
N ARG A 172 -5.55 16.70 11.52
CA ARG A 172 -5.05 17.91 12.22
C ARG A 172 -3.52 17.96 12.32
N SER A 173 -2.83 16.84 12.26
CA SER A 173 -1.36 16.82 12.28
C SER A 173 -0.71 17.15 10.94
N ILE A 174 -1.50 17.19 9.86
CA ILE A 174 -1.04 17.47 8.49
C ILE A 174 -1.37 18.93 8.09
N LEU A 175 -2.43 19.49 8.69
CA LEU A 175 -2.87 20.88 8.46
C LEU A 175 -2.16 21.86 9.39
#